data_400a0594fdcca8d66b688ec0dff501dc
#
_entry.id   400a0594fdcca8d66b688ec0dff501dc
#
_cell.length_a   1.000
_cell.length_b   1.000
_cell.length_c   1.000
_cell.angle_alpha   90.00
_cell.angle_beta   90.00
_cell.angle_gamma   90.00
#
_symmetry.space_group_name_H-M   'P 1'
#
loop_
_entity.id
_entity.type
_entity.pdbx_description
1 polymer ?
#
loop_
_entity_poly.entity_id
_entity_poly.type
_entity_poly.pdbx_seq_one_letter_code
_entity_poly.pdbx_strand_id
1 'polypeptide(L)'
;MTALTDTLAWFVVAAFGASAILQGESRRMSRYAAVFAWVLFAAFWALLTPHFAFVQRSIVEGVLSAAAVPACLYTAYLVGSGRKDLETLTRAVAIMGLLYLPFQTIEPLRQFAIESVAQQAKWVMAQLGYHPPIVDGDHGYHSRFVFVGENRMTGEAGHRFTTTVLLACTGVGSMSIVGGLALAVKAPLRRRLLALAITLPVIYGLNIVRVVFIAIAHGEQWFAGQTVQNVVFTMFATGDANMVSYLFADRVLAQSLSVVVLVALTLGLLRVVPELGGVVEDVAYIATGNEYDVTERFAQ
;
A
#
# COMPACT_ATOMS: atom_id res chain seq x y z
N MET A 1 9.44 -0.76 -10.79
CA MET A 1 8.53 -1.46 -11.73
C MET A 1 9.13 -1.34 -13.12
N THR A 2 8.72 -2.16 -14.07
CA THR A 2 9.20 -2.05 -15.47
C THR A 2 8.29 -1.09 -16.25
N ALA A 3 8.78 -0.49 -17.35
CA ALA A 3 7.96 0.36 -18.22
C ALA A 3 6.67 -0.32 -18.69
N LEU A 4 6.69 -1.64 -18.84
CA LEU A 4 5.53 -2.44 -19.22
C LEU A 4 4.46 -2.47 -18.12
N THR A 5 4.84 -2.64 -16.85
CA THR A 5 3.89 -2.64 -15.73
C THR A 5 3.29 -1.26 -15.49
N ASP A 6 4.07 -0.18 -15.69
CA ASP A 6 3.57 1.19 -15.56
C ASP A 6 2.57 1.51 -16.68
N THR A 7 2.88 1.12 -17.92
CA THR A 7 1.98 1.27 -19.06
C THR A 7 0.67 0.48 -18.84
N LEU A 8 0.77 -0.79 -18.40
CA LEU A 8 -0.40 -1.61 -18.11
C LEU A 8 -1.26 -1.00 -16.99
N ALA A 9 -0.65 -0.43 -15.94
CA ALA A 9 -1.39 0.24 -14.87
C ALA A 9 -2.23 1.41 -15.40
N TRP A 10 -1.70 2.22 -16.32
CA TRP A 10 -2.46 3.29 -16.97
C TRP A 10 -3.61 2.76 -17.82
N PHE A 11 -3.42 1.66 -18.56
CA PHE A 11 -4.51 1.01 -19.29
C PHE A 11 -5.61 0.49 -18.36
N VAL A 12 -5.22 -0.10 -17.22
CA VAL A 12 -6.19 -0.55 -16.19
C VAL A 12 -7.01 0.63 -15.69
N VAL A 13 -6.36 1.74 -15.30
CA VAL A 13 -7.07 2.92 -14.79
C VAL A 13 -7.94 3.56 -15.87
N ALA A 14 -7.46 3.64 -17.11
CA ALA A 14 -8.24 4.15 -18.23
C ALA A 14 -9.49 3.28 -18.51
N ALA A 15 -9.37 1.95 -18.43
CA ALA A 15 -10.49 1.03 -18.61
C ALA A 15 -11.53 1.18 -17.48
N PHE A 16 -11.09 1.31 -16.22
CA PHE A 16 -11.99 1.59 -15.10
C PHE A 16 -12.66 2.96 -15.24
N GLY A 17 -11.90 3.99 -15.64
CA GLY A 17 -12.41 5.33 -15.90
C GLY A 17 -13.47 5.35 -17.02
N ALA A 18 -13.20 4.65 -18.13
CA ALA A 18 -14.15 4.49 -19.23
C ALA A 18 -15.45 3.81 -18.75
N SER A 19 -15.34 2.76 -17.92
CA SER A 19 -16.53 2.13 -17.32
C SER A 19 -17.36 3.14 -16.51
N ALA A 20 -16.72 3.99 -15.71
CA ALA A 20 -17.40 4.99 -14.88
C ALA A 20 -18.10 6.06 -15.75
N ILE A 21 -17.47 6.53 -16.82
CA ILE A 21 -18.05 7.52 -17.74
C ILE A 21 -19.24 6.92 -18.51
N LEU A 22 -19.11 5.70 -19.02
CA LEU A 22 -20.15 5.01 -19.78
C LEU A 22 -21.39 4.66 -18.96
N GLN A 23 -21.34 4.70 -17.62
CA GLN A 23 -22.53 4.51 -16.76
C GLN A 23 -23.64 5.50 -17.07
N GLY A 24 -23.30 6.74 -17.48
CA GLY A 24 -24.27 7.77 -17.88
C GLY A 24 -24.90 7.55 -19.25
N GLU A 25 -24.25 6.82 -20.16
CA GLU A 25 -24.68 6.66 -21.55
C GLU A 25 -25.32 5.30 -21.81
N SER A 26 -24.67 4.21 -21.41
CA SER A 26 -25.13 2.86 -21.65
C SER A 26 -24.66 1.89 -20.57
N ARG A 27 -25.60 1.40 -19.76
CA ARG A 27 -25.31 0.40 -18.72
C ARG A 27 -24.66 -0.88 -19.27
N ARG A 28 -24.99 -1.26 -20.52
CA ARG A 28 -24.43 -2.46 -21.14
C ARG A 28 -22.96 -2.25 -21.51
N MET A 29 -22.62 -1.11 -22.10
CA MET A 29 -21.24 -0.77 -22.47
C MET A 29 -20.37 -0.56 -21.21
N SER A 30 -20.88 0.14 -20.21
CA SER A 30 -20.22 0.31 -18.91
C SER A 30 -19.87 -1.03 -18.28
N ARG A 31 -20.79 -2.01 -18.31
CA ARG A 31 -20.56 -3.35 -17.78
C ARG A 31 -19.43 -4.08 -18.53
N TYR A 32 -19.41 -4.07 -19.86
CA TYR A 32 -18.33 -4.70 -20.62
C TYR A 32 -16.98 -4.02 -20.37
N ALA A 33 -16.96 -2.70 -20.28
CA ALA A 33 -15.76 -1.95 -19.93
C ALA A 33 -15.26 -2.31 -18.51
N ALA A 34 -16.16 -2.46 -17.55
CA ALA A 34 -15.81 -2.88 -16.18
C ALA A 34 -15.24 -4.32 -16.16
N VAL A 35 -15.89 -5.26 -16.85
CA VAL A 35 -15.38 -6.65 -16.96
C VAL A 35 -13.97 -6.64 -17.56
N PHE A 36 -13.77 -5.91 -18.64
CA PHE A 36 -12.46 -5.79 -19.28
C PHE A 36 -11.42 -5.18 -18.33
N ALA A 37 -11.79 -4.12 -17.59
CA ALA A 37 -10.91 -3.48 -16.60
C ALA A 37 -10.49 -4.45 -15.48
N TRP A 38 -11.42 -5.25 -14.96
CA TRP A 38 -11.12 -6.24 -13.92
C TRP A 38 -10.22 -7.37 -14.43
N VAL A 39 -10.41 -7.81 -15.69
CA VAL A 39 -9.51 -8.82 -16.32
C VAL A 39 -8.11 -8.24 -16.53
N LEU A 40 -7.99 -7.00 -17.00
CA LEU A 40 -6.70 -6.32 -17.11
C LEU A 40 -6.03 -6.16 -15.73
N PHE A 41 -6.81 -5.87 -14.70
CA PHE A 41 -6.28 -5.73 -13.34
C PHE A 41 -5.80 -7.06 -12.77
N ALA A 42 -6.48 -8.16 -13.08
CA ALA A 42 -5.98 -9.51 -12.78
C ALA A 42 -4.63 -9.79 -13.47
N ALA A 43 -4.51 -9.45 -14.76
CA ALA A 43 -3.24 -9.60 -15.49
C ALA A 43 -2.11 -8.74 -14.89
N PHE A 44 -2.41 -7.50 -14.46
CA PHE A 44 -1.46 -6.64 -13.78
C PHE A 44 -0.93 -7.28 -12.49
N TRP A 45 -1.82 -7.81 -11.64
CA TRP A 45 -1.40 -8.49 -10.40
C TRP A 45 -0.62 -9.76 -10.68
N ALA A 46 -1.01 -10.55 -11.69
CA ALA A 46 -0.30 -11.75 -12.10
C ALA A 46 1.16 -11.46 -12.51
N LEU A 47 1.40 -10.34 -13.19
CA LEU A 47 2.75 -9.90 -13.57
C LEU A 47 3.56 -9.38 -12.38
N LEU A 48 2.92 -8.80 -11.36
CA LEU A 48 3.59 -8.25 -10.18
C LEU A 48 3.87 -9.29 -9.09
N THR A 49 3.05 -10.34 -8.99
CA THR A 49 3.21 -11.38 -7.95
C THR A 49 4.63 -11.95 -7.87
N PRO A 50 5.30 -12.34 -8.98
CA PRO A 50 6.67 -12.85 -8.91
C PRO A 50 7.67 -11.81 -8.36
N HIS A 51 7.47 -10.54 -8.67
CA HIS A 51 8.32 -9.46 -8.15
C HIS A 51 8.20 -9.33 -6.62
N PHE A 52 6.98 -9.30 -6.09
CA PHE A 52 6.77 -9.22 -4.64
C PHE A 52 7.26 -10.47 -3.91
N ALA A 53 6.98 -11.65 -4.46
CA ALA A 53 7.34 -12.91 -3.82
C ALA A 53 8.85 -13.18 -3.82
N PHE A 54 9.54 -12.96 -4.96
CA PHE A 54 10.92 -13.42 -5.16
C PHE A 54 11.95 -12.30 -5.15
N VAL A 55 11.62 -11.08 -5.61
CA VAL A 55 12.56 -9.96 -5.67
C VAL A 55 12.50 -9.15 -4.37
N GLN A 56 11.32 -8.68 -3.99
CA GLN A 56 11.13 -7.95 -2.73
C GLN A 56 11.14 -8.85 -1.50
N ARG A 57 10.87 -10.16 -1.67
CA ARG A 57 10.74 -11.13 -0.58
C ARG A 57 9.77 -10.68 0.50
N SER A 58 8.67 -10.05 0.08
CA SER A 58 7.59 -9.61 0.97
C SER A 58 6.50 -10.65 0.99
N ILE A 59 6.36 -11.37 2.11
CA ILE A 59 5.36 -12.44 2.26
C ILE A 59 3.95 -11.86 2.13
N VAL A 60 3.68 -10.74 2.82
CA VAL A 60 2.35 -10.12 2.82
C VAL A 60 1.97 -9.64 1.42
N GLU A 61 2.85 -8.89 0.76
CA GLU A 61 2.58 -8.37 -0.60
C GLU A 61 2.50 -9.51 -1.63
N GLY A 62 3.35 -10.54 -1.49
CA GLY A 62 3.31 -11.72 -2.35
C GLY A 62 1.99 -12.48 -2.25
N VAL A 63 1.52 -12.76 -1.03
CA VAL A 63 0.25 -13.45 -0.80
C VAL A 63 -0.94 -12.60 -1.25
N LEU A 64 -0.97 -11.31 -0.91
CA LEU A 64 -2.05 -10.41 -1.30
C LEU A 64 -2.13 -10.21 -2.82
N SER A 65 -0.99 -10.06 -3.51
CA SER A 65 -0.96 -9.94 -4.97
C SER A 65 -1.40 -11.23 -5.67
N ALA A 66 -0.99 -12.40 -5.15
CA ALA A 66 -1.45 -13.69 -5.66
C ALA A 66 -2.97 -13.89 -5.46
N ALA A 67 -3.50 -13.52 -4.28
CA ALA A 67 -4.93 -13.58 -4.00
C ALA A 67 -5.74 -12.57 -4.82
N ALA A 68 -5.16 -11.43 -5.18
CA ALA A 68 -5.82 -10.42 -6.01
C ALA A 68 -6.15 -10.93 -7.42
N VAL A 69 -5.35 -11.85 -7.98
CA VAL A 69 -5.62 -12.42 -9.31
C VAL A 69 -6.97 -13.13 -9.38
N PRO A 70 -7.24 -14.18 -8.59
CA PRO A 70 -8.56 -14.84 -8.62
C PRO A 70 -9.67 -13.91 -8.14
N ALA A 71 -9.43 -13.01 -7.18
CA ALA A 71 -10.41 -12.04 -6.73
C ALA A 71 -10.86 -11.09 -7.86
N CYS A 72 -9.92 -10.56 -8.66
CA CYS A 72 -10.24 -9.72 -9.80
C CYS A 72 -11.00 -10.48 -10.90
N LEU A 73 -10.62 -11.73 -11.19
CA LEU A 73 -11.33 -12.56 -12.17
C LEU A 73 -12.75 -12.89 -11.69
N TYR A 74 -12.91 -13.21 -10.41
CA TYR A 74 -14.23 -13.45 -9.83
C TYR A 74 -15.11 -12.19 -9.84
N THR A 75 -14.52 -11.03 -9.52
CA THR A 75 -15.21 -9.73 -9.63
C THR A 75 -15.63 -9.45 -11.08
N ALA A 76 -14.77 -9.73 -12.07
CA ALA A 76 -15.12 -9.63 -13.48
C ALA A 76 -16.32 -10.50 -13.85
N TYR A 77 -16.37 -11.75 -13.35
CA TYR A 77 -17.50 -12.65 -13.53
C TYR A 77 -18.78 -12.10 -12.88
N LEU A 78 -18.73 -11.64 -11.64
CA LEU A 78 -19.89 -11.08 -10.93
C LEU A 78 -20.43 -9.82 -11.61
N VAL A 79 -19.57 -8.90 -12.05
CA VAL A 79 -19.96 -7.73 -12.82
C VAL A 79 -20.60 -8.15 -14.15
N GLY A 80 -20.01 -9.14 -14.83
CA GLY A 80 -20.54 -9.69 -16.09
C GLY A 80 -21.92 -10.33 -15.91
N SER A 81 -22.17 -11.03 -14.81
CA SER A 81 -23.48 -11.62 -14.48
C SER A 81 -24.55 -10.61 -14.09
N GLY A 82 -24.16 -9.32 -13.92
CA GLY A 82 -25.10 -8.22 -13.71
C GLY A 82 -25.30 -7.80 -12.25
N ARG A 83 -24.43 -8.22 -11.34
CA ARG A 83 -24.46 -7.75 -9.94
C ARG A 83 -24.11 -6.24 -9.90
N LYS A 84 -25.05 -5.44 -9.42
CA LYS A 84 -24.94 -3.97 -9.46
C LYS A 84 -24.14 -3.38 -8.31
N ASP A 85 -24.04 -4.10 -7.19
CA ASP A 85 -23.44 -3.61 -5.96
C ASP A 85 -21.95 -3.26 -6.16
N LEU A 86 -21.25 -3.97 -7.09
CA LEU A 86 -19.84 -3.78 -7.42
C LEU A 86 -19.51 -2.50 -8.22
N GLU A 87 -20.50 -1.68 -8.58
CA GLU A 87 -20.26 -0.40 -9.27
C GLU A 87 -19.45 0.57 -8.40
N THR A 88 -19.71 0.61 -7.09
CA THR A 88 -18.98 1.48 -6.16
C THR A 88 -17.54 1.02 -5.99
N LEU A 89 -17.29 -0.28 -5.86
CA LEU A 89 -15.94 -0.85 -5.83
C LEU A 89 -15.16 -0.57 -7.12
N THR A 90 -15.79 -0.76 -8.28
CA THR A 90 -15.20 -0.45 -9.59
C THR A 90 -14.78 1.01 -9.71
N ARG A 91 -15.64 1.93 -9.25
CA ARG A 91 -15.33 3.36 -9.21
C ARG A 91 -14.22 3.69 -8.21
N ALA A 92 -14.20 3.04 -7.05
CA ALA A 92 -13.16 3.24 -6.04
C ALA A 92 -11.78 2.86 -6.60
N VAL A 93 -11.67 1.73 -7.31
CA VAL A 93 -10.41 1.32 -7.96
C VAL A 93 -9.97 2.32 -9.04
N ALA A 94 -10.90 2.84 -9.85
CA ALA A 94 -10.59 3.88 -10.82
C ALA A 94 -9.98 5.14 -10.18
N ILE A 95 -10.64 5.65 -9.13
CA ILE A 95 -10.19 6.87 -8.42
C ILE A 95 -8.87 6.61 -7.69
N MET A 96 -8.73 5.45 -7.03
CA MET A 96 -7.48 5.05 -6.37
C MET A 96 -6.30 5.04 -7.36
N GLY A 97 -6.49 4.43 -8.53
CA GLY A 97 -5.46 4.41 -9.56
C GLY A 97 -5.12 5.82 -10.07
N LEU A 98 -6.12 6.66 -10.29
CA LEU A 98 -5.92 8.06 -10.71
C LEU A 98 -5.17 8.89 -9.67
N LEU A 99 -5.38 8.61 -8.38
CA LEU A 99 -4.65 9.28 -7.30
C LEU A 99 -3.22 8.76 -7.13
N TYR A 100 -2.99 7.46 -7.34
CA TYR A 100 -1.69 6.81 -7.10
C TYR A 100 -0.73 6.92 -8.28
N LEU A 101 -1.20 6.66 -9.52
CA LEU A 101 -0.33 6.55 -10.69
C LEU A 101 0.49 7.80 -11.02
N PRO A 102 0.02 9.04 -10.82
CA PRO A 102 0.85 10.23 -11.00
C PRO A 102 2.13 10.19 -10.16
N PHE A 103 2.04 9.77 -8.89
CA PHE A 103 3.21 9.63 -8.01
C PHE A 103 4.12 8.46 -8.43
N GLN A 104 3.55 7.43 -9.05
CA GLN A 104 4.33 6.30 -9.55
C GLN A 104 5.08 6.62 -10.85
N THR A 105 4.51 7.44 -11.73
CA THR A 105 4.99 7.61 -13.10
C THR A 105 5.60 8.97 -13.39
N ILE A 106 5.17 10.02 -12.68
CA ILE A 106 5.68 11.39 -12.87
C ILE A 106 6.83 11.61 -11.89
N GLU A 107 8.05 11.66 -12.43
CA GLU A 107 9.28 11.72 -11.62
C GLU A 107 9.31 12.87 -10.60
N PRO A 108 8.98 14.14 -10.92
CA PRO A 108 8.97 15.22 -9.93
C PRO A 108 8.00 14.98 -8.77
N LEU A 109 6.83 14.38 -9.01
CA LEU A 109 5.87 14.06 -7.94
C LEU A 109 6.38 12.93 -7.05
N ARG A 110 6.98 11.91 -7.65
CA ARG A 110 7.59 10.79 -6.93
C ARG A 110 8.74 11.26 -6.06
N GLN A 111 9.64 12.07 -6.62
CA GLN A 111 10.77 12.67 -5.90
C GLN A 111 10.27 13.51 -4.73
N PHE A 112 9.34 14.42 -4.97
CA PHE A 112 8.75 15.27 -3.93
C PHE A 112 8.16 14.46 -2.78
N ALA A 113 7.38 13.39 -3.07
CA ALA A 113 6.78 12.55 -2.06
C ALA A 113 7.85 11.83 -1.21
N ILE A 114 8.87 11.26 -1.86
CA ILE A 114 9.94 10.51 -1.20
C ILE A 114 10.81 11.43 -0.34
N GLU A 115 11.30 12.53 -0.90
CA GLU A 115 12.19 13.46 -0.19
C GLU A 115 11.47 14.19 0.96
N SER A 116 10.18 14.54 0.79
CA SER A 116 9.39 15.15 1.85
C SER A 116 9.30 14.23 3.09
N VAL A 117 9.00 12.95 2.87
CA VAL A 117 8.93 11.96 3.96
C VAL A 117 10.32 11.72 4.56
N ALA A 118 11.37 11.64 3.74
CA ALA A 118 12.74 11.45 4.23
C ALA A 118 13.18 12.63 5.11
N GLN A 119 12.91 13.88 4.71
CA GLN A 119 13.26 15.07 5.51
C GLN A 119 12.48 15.13 6.82
N GLN A 120 11.19 14.82 6.80
CA GLN A 120 10.37 14.79 8.01
C GLN A 120 10.79 13.65 8.96
N ALA A 121 11.09 12.46 8.42
CA ALA A 121 11.62 11.36 9.22
C ALA A 121 12.96 11.72 9.85
N LYS A 122 13.87 12.40 9.11
CA LYS A 122 15.11 12.94 9.66
C LYS A 122 14.85 13.91 10.81
N TRP A 123 13.90 14.81 10.64
CA TRP A 123 13.53 15.76 11.69
C TRP A 123 13.03 15.04 12.94
N VAL A 124 12.15 14.05 12.80
CA VAL A 124 11.66 13.24 13.92
C VAL A 124 12.79 12.47 14.59
N MET A 125 13.69 11.85 13.82
CA MET A 125 14.87 11.15 14.36
C MET A 125 15.75 12.10 15.16
N ALA A 126 15.95 13.33 14.70
CA ALA A 126 16.73 14.34 15.42
C ALA A 126 16.11 14.70 16.78
N GLN A 127 14.77 14.76 16.91
CA GLN A 127 14.08 14.95 18.18
C GLN A 127 14.28 13.76 19.15
N LEU A 128 14.54 12.56 18.60
CA LEU A 128 14.83 11.35 19.38
C LEU A 128 16.33 11.18 19.70
N GLY A 129 17.18 12.14 19.28
CA GLY A 129 18.62 12.12 19.51
C GLY A 129 19.43 11.39 18.43
N TYR A 130 18.81 10.98 17.32
CA TYR A 130 19.49 10.32 16.20
C TYR A 130 19.72 11.32 15.06
N HIS A 131 20.95 11.42 14.56
CA HIS A 131 21.34 12.39 13.52
C HIS A 131 21.97 11.70 12.30
N PRO A 132 21.32 10.71 11.65
CA PRO A 132 21.89 10.08 10.48
C PRO A 132 22.00 11.08 9.32
N PRO A 133 23.12 11.11 8.56
CA PRO A 133 23.18 11.84 7.33
C PRO A 133 22.21 11.23 6.30
N ILE A 134 21.60 12.11 5.49
CA ILE A 134 20.84 11.69 4.31
C ILE A 134 21.77 11.84 3.11
N VAL A 135 21.81 10.80 2.28
CA VAL A 135 22.55 10.77 1.02
C VAL A 135 21.61 10.36 -0.11
N ASP A 136 22.09 10.47 -1.35
CA ASP A 136 21.31 10.06 -2.51
C ASP A 136 21.09 8.54 -2.52
N GLY A 137 19.84 8.17 -2.77
CA GLY A 137 19.41 6.79 -2.97
C GLY A 137 19.56 6.32 -4.42
N ASP A 138 18.98 5.16 -4.73
CA ASP A 138 19.17 4.49 -6.03
C ASP A 138 18.65 5.27 -7.26
N HIS A 139 17.76 6.25 -7.05
CA HIS A 139 17.23 7.12 -8.12
C HIS A 139 17.81 8.55 -8.08
N GLY A 140 18.90 8.78 -7.32
CA GLY A 140 19.46 10.12 -7.12
C GLY A 140 18.63 11.02 -6.22
N TYR A 141 17.60 10.49 -5.54
CA TYR A 141 16.79 11.26 -4.59
C TYR A 141 17.46 11.29 -3.22
N HIS A 142 17.36 12.40 -2.51
CA HIS A 142 17.89 12.60 -1.17
C HIS A 142 17.01 11.85 -0.14
N SER A 143 17.16 10.53 -0.06
CA SER A 143 16.21 9.64 0.62
C SER A 143 16.82 8.47 1.38
N ARG A 144 18.17 8.38 1.46
CA ARG A 144 18.87 7.27 2.11
C ARG A 144 19.51 7.73 3.41
N PHE A 145 19.08 7.17 4.53
CA PHE A 145 19.72 7.35 5.84
C PHE A 145 20.92 6.42 5.96
N VAL A 146 21.99 6.92 6.58
CA VAL A 146 23.22 6.17 6.83
C VAL A 146 23.53 6.17 8.31
N PHE A 147 23.62 4.98 8.89
CA PHE A 147 24.15 4.76 10.24
C PHE A 147 25.49 4.05 10.13
N VAL A 148 26.39 4.32 11.07
CA VAL A 148 27.71 3.67 11.13
C VAL A 148 27.78 2.84 12.39
N GLY A 149 28.10 1.57 12.25
CA GLY A 149 28.18 0.63 13.36
C GLY A 149 29.19 -0.48 13.11
N GLU A 150 29.07 -1.57 13.83
CA GLU A 150 29.90 -2.76 13.69
C GLU A 150 29.25 -3.78 12.74
N ASN A 151 30.03 -4.32 11.82
CA ASN A 151 29.58 -5.40 10.93
C ASN A 151 29.30 -6.67 11.74
N ARG A 152 28.06 -7.15 11.69
CA ARG A 152 27.63 -8.31 12.51
C ARG A 152 28.17 -9.65 12.02
N MET A 153 28.77 -9.69 10.83
CA MET A 153 29.37 -10.91 10.27
C MET A 153 30.87 -10.98 10.51
N THR A 154 31.57 -9.82 10.44
CA THR A 154 33.04 -9.78 10.52
C THR A 154 33.54 -9.17 11.84
N GLY A 155 32.69 -8.46 12.59
CA GLY A 155 33.09 -7.71 13.78
C GLY A 155 33.87 -6.41 13.49
N GLU A 156 33.97 -6.00 12.21
CA GLU A 156 34.70 -4.81 11.83
C GLU A 156 33.88 -3.54 12.10
N ALA A 157 34.51 -2.55 12.71
CA ALA A 157 33.90 -1.24 12.93
C ALA A 157 33.81 -0.43 11.61
N GLY A 158 32.84 0.48 11.54
CA GLY A 158 32.67 1.38 10.39
C GLY A 158 31.76 0.83 9.28
N HIS A 159 31.06 -0.28 9.52
CA HIS A 159 30.04 -0.76 8.60
C HIS A 159 28.88 0.25 8.48
N ARG A 160 28.40 0.45 7.23
CA ARG A 160 27.34 1.42 6.92
C ARG A 160 26.00 0.70 6.77
N PHE A 161 25.13 0.86 7.76
CA PHE A 161 23.72 0.43 7.66
C PHE A 161 22.92 1.51 6.95
N THR A 162 22.27 1.16 5.84
CA THR A 162 21.56 2.12 5.01
C THR A 162 20.07 1.76 4.89
N THR A 163 19.20 2.74 5.07
CA THR A 163 17.75 2.60 4.89
C THR A 163 17.28 3.65 3.89
N THR A 164 16.75 3.22 2.75
CA THR A 164 16.28 4.11 1.69
C THR A 164 14.76 4.23 1.75
N VAL A 165 14.25 5.46 1.77
CA VAL A 165 12.82 5.75 1.65
C VAL A 165 12.41 5.58 0.20
N LEU A 166 11.44 4.72 -0.05
CA LEU A 166 10.85 4.45 -1.37
C LEU A 166 9.42 5.02 -1.42
N LEU A 167 8.81 5.08 -2.60
CA LEU A 167 7.41 5.53 -2.74
C LEU A 167 6.44 4.70 -1.88
N ALA A 168 6.67 3.39 -1.74
CA ALA A 168 5.89 2.53 -0.86
C ALA A 168 5.94 2.93 0.63
N CYS A 169 7.00 3.67 1.04
CA CYS A 169 7.19 4.16 2.40
C CYS A 169 6.57 5.55 2.62
N THR A 170 5.97 6.18 1.62
CA THR A 170 5.41 7.55 1.72
C THR A 170 3.97 7.58 2.20
N GLY A 171 3.27 6.44 2.17
CA GLY A 171 1.84 6.34 2.47
C GLY A 171 0.92 6.75 1.33
N VAL A 172 1.44 7.21 0.20
CA VAL A 172 0.64 7.60 -0.97
C VAL A 172 -0.29 6.47 -1.40
N GLY A 173 0.18 5.21 -1.39
CA GLY A 173 -0.66 4.05 -1.71
C GLY A 173 -1.88 3.92 -0.79
N SER A 174 -1.68 3.93 0.53
CA SER A 174 -2.76 3.83 1.51
C SER A 174 -3.70 5.05 1.46
N MET A 175 -3.15 6.25 1.28
CA MET A 175 -3.95 7.47 1.11
C MET A 175 -4.78 7.42 -0.17
N SER A 176 -4.26 6.85 -1.26
CA SER A 176 -4.99 6.67 -2.52
C SER A 176 -6.12 5.65 -2.39
N ILE A 177 -5.93 4.56 -1.62
CA ILE A 177 -6.98 3.58 -1.33
C ILE A 177 -8.13 4.26 -0.57
N VAL A 178 -7.81 4.93 0.54
CA VAL A 178 -8.82 5.63 1.36
C VAL A 178 -9.49 6.75 0.57
N GLY A 179 -8.71 7.53 -0.20
CA GLY A 179 -9.23 8.57 -1.10
C GLY A 179 -10.19 8.00 -2.14
N GLY A 180 -9.80 6.91 -2.80
CA GLY A 180 -10.62 6.23 -3.79
C GLY A 180 -11.94 5.73 -3.20
N LEU A 181 -11.90 5.07 -2.06
CA LEU A 181 -13.08 4.58 -1.34
C LEU A 181 -14.01 5.73 -0.92
N ALA A 182 -13.47 6.74 -0.23
CA ALA A 182 -14.27 7.86 0.26
C ALA A 182 -14.91 8.69 -0.86
N LEU A 183 -14.24 8.82 -2.00
CA LEU A 183 -14.76 9.57 -3.15
C LEU A 183 -15.73 8.75 -4.01
N ALA A 184 -15.65 7.42 -3.99
CA ALA A 184 -16.52 6.55 -4.77
C ALA A 184 -17.92 6.40 -4.20
N VAL A 185 -18.06 6.43 -2.88
CA VAL A 185 -19.37 6.22 -2.22
C VAL A 185 -20.32 7.40 -2.41
N LYS A 186 -21.62 7.11 -2.45
CA LYS A 186 -22.70 8.10 -2.57
C LYS A 186 -23.07 8.64 -1.19
N ALA A 187 -22.13 9.28 -0.50
CA ALA A 187 -22.33 9.94 0.78
C ALA A 187 -22.32 11.47 0.64
N PRO A 188 -22.89 12.24 1.58
CA PRO A 188 -22.80 13.69 1.60
C PRO A 188 -21.34 14.17 1.54
N LEU A 189 -21.05 15.17 0.71
CA LEU A 189 -19.68 15.67 0.50
C LEU A 189 -18.97 16.03 1.80
N ARG A 190 -19.71 16.64 2.76
CA ARG A 190 -19.19 17.00 4.08
C ARG A 190 -18.63 15.78 4.83
N ARG A 191 -19.35 14.63 4.82
CA ARG A 191 -18.87 13.41 5.49
C ARG A 191 -17.63 12.83 4.81
N ARG A 192 -17.63 12.80 3.47
CA ARG A 192 -16.45 12.33 2.69
C ARG A 192 -15.23 13.20 2.96
N LEU A 193 -15.37 14.53 2.94
CA LEU A 193 -14.27 15.45 3.23
C LEU A 193 -13.79 15.33 4.69
N LEU A 194 -14.71 15.17 5.65
CA LEU A 194 -14.34 14.94 7.05
C LEU A 194 -13.56 13.64 7.22
N ALA A 195 -14.02 12.56 6.60
CA ALA A 195 -13.30 11.28 6.61
C ALA A 195 -11.87 11.42 6.07
N LEU A 196 -11.70 12.10 4.94
CA LEU A 196 -10.38 12.35 4.36
C LEU A 196 -9.52 13.27 5.24
N ALA A 197 -10.10 14.33 5.80
CA ALA A 197 -9.40 15.27 6.67
C ALA A 197 -8.87 14.61 7.96
N ILE A 198 -9.52 13.56 8.44
CA ILE A 198 -9.07 12.79 9.60
C ILE A 198 -8.07 11.71 9.18
N THR A 199 -8.40 10.92 8.15
CA THR A 199 -7.63 9.70 7.85
C THR A 199 -6.33 9.97 7.11
N LEU A 200 -6.27 10.95 6.20
CA LEU A 200 -5.04 11.22 5.45
C LEU A 200 -3.89 11.70 6.36
N PRO A 201 -4.08 12.66 7.29
CA PRO A 201 -3.02 13.03 8.23
C PRO A 201 -2.59 11.88 9.14
N VAL A 202 -3.55 11.04 9.59
CA VAL A 202 -3.24 9.87 10.42
C VAL A 202 -2.38 8.86 9.65
N ILE A 203 -2.77 8.51 8.42
CA ILE A 203 -1.99 7.59 7.57
C ILE A 203 -0.59 8.16 7.32
N TYR A 204 -0.51 9.44 7.00
CA TYR A 204 0.76 10.11 6.73
C TYR A 204 1.68 10.10 7.97
N GLY A 205 1.16 10.48 9.13
CA GLY A 205 1.91 10.48 10.40
C GLY A 205 2.38 9.08 10.79
N LEU A 206 1.51 8.06 10.68
CA LEU A 206 1.88 6.66 10.95
C LEU A 206 2.96 6.15 10.00
N ASN A 207 2.95 6.59 8.74
CA ASN A 207 4.01 6.25 7.81
C ASN A 207 5.36 6.88 8.18
N ILE A 208 5.37 8.14 8.63
CA ILE A 208 6.61 8.77 9.13
C ILE A 208 7.14 7.98 10.34
N VAL A 209 6.27 7.62 11.30
CA VAL A 209 6.65 6.80 12.45
C VAL A 209 7.22 5.45 12.00
N ARG A 210 6.61 4.80 11.01
CA ARG A 210 7.10 3.56 10.41
C ARG A 210 8.51 3.72 9.83
N VAL A 211 8.75 4.77 9.03
CA VAL A 211 10.07 5.03 8.41
C VAL A 211 11.13 5.27 9.48
N VAL A 212 10.82 6.10 10.48
CA VAL A 212 11.70 6.37 11.61
C VAL A 212 12.06 5.10 12.38
N PHE A 213 11.03 4.30 12.71
CA PHE A 213 11.21 3.04 13.43
C PHE A 213 12.13 2.08 12.66
N ILE A 214 11.88 1.86 11.36
CA ILE A 214 12.69 0.96 10.53
C ILE A 214 14.13 1.47 10.41
N ALA A 215 14.31 2.78 10.18
CA ALA A 215 15.63 3.38 10.03
C ALA A 215 16.48 3.25 11.29
N ILE A 216 15.92 3.55 12.47
CA ILE A 216 16.63 3.44 13.75
C ILE A 216 16.87 1.97 14.11
N ALA A 217 15.85 1.12 14.01
CA ALA A 217 15.96 -0.31 14.32
C ALA A 217 17.02 -1.01 13.47
N HIS A 218 17.14 -0.65 12.18
CA HIS A 218 18.19 -1.16 11.30
C HIS A 218 19.55 -0.51 11.61
N GLY A 219 19.58 0.81 11.79
CA GLY A 219 20.82 1.53 12.06
C GLY A 219 21.50 1.12 13.37
N GLU A 220 20.71 0.95 14.42
CA GLU A 220 21.16 0.58 15.78
C GLU A 220 21.12 -0.95 16.01
N GLN A 221 20.75 -1.73 15.00
CA GLN A 221 20.71 -3.21 15.07
C GLN A 221 19.88 -3.75 16.26
N TRP A 222 18.69 -3.18 16.53
CA TRP A 222 17.87 -3.52 17.72
C TRP A 222 17.47 -4.99 17.81
N PHE A 223 17.33 -5.66 16.66
CA PHE A 223 16.87 -7.04 16.57
C PHE A 223 17.98 -8.05 16.22
N ALA A 224 19.22 -7.73 16.58
CA ALA A 224 20.39 -8.58 16.26
C ALA A 224 20.55 -9.84 17.15
N GLY A 225 19.60 -10.11 18.04
CA GLY A 225 19.64 -11.28 18.92
C GLY A 225 19.51 -12.61 18.17
N GLN A 226 20.18 -13.66 18.69
CA GLN A 226 20.27 -14.99 18.04
C GLN A 226 18.91 -15.61 17.69
N THR A 227 17.90 -15.43 18.58
CA THR A 227 16.54 -15.97 18.35
C THR A 227 15.89 -15.32 17.13
N VAL A 228 15.97 -13.96 17.03
CA VAL A 228 15.42 -13.22 15.89
C VAL A 228 16.17 -13.56 14.62
N GLN A 229 17.49 -13.68 14.69
CA GLN A 229 18.34 -14.07 13.57
C GLN A 229 17.92 -15.44 13.01
N ASN A 230 17.71 -16.45 13.84
CA ASN A 230 17.27 -17.78 13.42
C ASN A 230 15.89 -17.71 12.71
N VAL A 231 14.95 -16.96 13.27
CA VAL A 231 13.63 -16.75 12.66
C VAL A 231 13.75 -16.10 11.28
N VAL A 232 14.51 -14.99 11.19
CA VAL A 232 14.70 -14.24 9.94
C VAL A 232 15.41 -15.09 8.89
N PHE A 233 16.46 -15.84 9.27
CA PHE A 233 17.18 -16.70 8.35
C PHE A 233 16.28 -17.80 7.77
N THR A 234 15.42 -18.38 8.60
CA THR A 234 14.45 -19.39 8.16
C THR A 234 13.37 -18.79 7.25
N MET A 235 12.78 -17.64 7.65
CA MET A 235 11.65 -17.03 6.93
C MET A 235 12.07 -16.43 5.57
N PHE A 236 13.27 -15.82 5.49
CA PHE A 236 13.70 -15.07 4.31
C PHE A 236 14.82 -15.75 3.53
N ALA A 237 15.23 -16.95 3.93
CA ALA A 237 16.32 -17.72 3.31
C ALA A 237 17.57 -16.85 3.08
N THR A 238 17.97 -16.08 4.08
CA THR A 238 19.14 -15.20 4.07
C THR A 238 20.16 -15.68 5.10
N GLY A 239 21.45 -15.43 4.85
CA GLY A 239 22.53 -15.65 5.82
C GLY A 239 23.21 -14.35 6.26
N ASP A 240 22.67 -13.19 5.87
CA ASP A 240 23.25 -11.89 6.20
C ASP A 240 22.74 -11.38 7.55
N ALA A 241 23.61 -11.45 8.56
CA ALA A 241 23.29 -10.98 9.90
C ALA A 241 23.09 -9.45 9.98
N ASN A 242 23.67 -8.67 9.06
CA ASN A 242 23.51 -7.23 9.02
C ASN A 242 22.08 -6.82 8.61
N MET A 243 21.38 -7.67 7.85
CA MET A 243 20.00 -7.41 7.37
C MET A 243 18.93 -7.90 8.33
N VAL A 244 19.28 -8.61 9.40
CA VAL A 244 18.29 -9.19 10.33
C VAL A 244 17.37 -8.12 10.94
N SER A 245 17.95 -7.05 11.49
CA SER A 245 17.16 -5.97 12.09
C SER A 245 16.26 -5.26 11.08
N TYR A 246 16.70 -5.07 9.85
CA TYR A 246 15.89 -4.50 8.78
C TYR A 246 14.71 -5.39 8.43
N LEU A 247 14.98 -6.67 8.12
CA LEU A 247 13.94 -7.62 7.70
C LEU A 247 12.90 -7.82 8.79
N PHE A 248 13.33 -7.91 10.05
CA PHE A 248 12.40 -8.09 11.16
C PHE A 248 11.57 -6.82 11.40
N ALA A 249 12.20 -5.64 11.44
CA ALA A 249 11.51 -4.37 11.64
C ALA A 249 10.52 -4.05 10.51
N ASP A 250 10.95 -4.16 9.25
CA ASP A 250 10.11 -3.79 8.09
C ASP A 250 9.13 -4.91 7.71
N ARG A 251 9.63 -6.13 7.48
CA ARG A 251 8.83 -7.22 6.88
C ARG A 251 7.96 -7.97 7.89
N VAL A 252 8.37 -8.02 9.15
CA VAL A 252 7.58 -8.71 10.18
C VAL A 252 6.75 -7.71 10.98
N LEU A 253 7.40 -6.77 11.68
CA LEU A 253 6.69 -5.87 12.60
C LEU A 253 5.90 -4.79 11.87
N ALA A 254 6.55 -3.99 11.03
CA ALA A 254 5.90 -2.84 10.40
C ALA A 254 4.81 -3.27 9.41
N GLN A 255 5.00 -4.33 8.62
CA GLN A 255 3.96 -4.84 7.71
C GLN A 255 2.76 -5.41 8.49
N SER A 256 2.99 -6.24 9.51
CA SER A 256 1.90 -6.80 10.32
C SER A 256 1.10 -5.69 11.02
N LEU A 257 1.80 -4.72 11.61
CA LEU A 257 1.16 -3.58 12.28
C LEU A 257 0.38 -2.73 11.27
N SER A 258 0.88 -2.53 10.05
CA SER A 258 0.18 -1.79 9.01
C SER A 258 -1.15 -2.43 8.62
N VAL A 259 -1.24 -3.76 8.61
CA VAL A 259 -2.51 -4.48 8.36
C VAL A 259 -3.50 -4.21 9.51
N VAL A 260 -3.06 -4.30 10.76
CA VAL A 260 -3.91 -4.02 11.93
C VAL A 260 -4.41 -2.57 11.92
N VAL A 261 -3.52 -1.63 11.62
CA VAL A 261 -3.86 -0.20 11.50
C VAL A 261 -4.86 0.04 10.37
N LEU A 262 -4.67 -0.60 9.21
CA LEU A 262 -5.61 -0.47 8.08
C LEU A 262 -7.02 -0.97 8.46
N VAL A 263 -7.12 -2.09 9.15
CA VAL A 263 -8.40 -2.60 9.67
C VAL A 263 -9.03 -1.61 10.66
N ALA A 264 -8.25 -1.10 11.62
CA ALA A 264 -8.73 -0.12 12.59
C ALA A 264 -9.19 1.19 11.92
N LEU A 265 -8.46 1.69 10.92
CA LEU A 265 -8.86 2.86 10.14
C LEU A 265 -10.14 2.60 9.34
N THR A 266 -10.29 1.42 8.75
CA THR A 266 -11.51 1.04 8.02
C THR A 266 -12.72 1.04 8.97
N LEU A 267 -12.59 0.45 10.16
CA LEU A 267 -13.65 0.48 11.17
C LEU A 267 -13.95 1.91 11.66
N GLY A 268 -12.93 2.75 11.80
CA GLY A 268 -13.11 4.18 12.10
C GLY A 268 -13.84 4.94 10.99
N LEU A 269 -13.49 4.66 9.73
CA LEU A 269 -14.15 5.24 8.55
C LEU A 269 -15.63 4.85 8.45
N LEU A 270 -15.97 3.60 8.75
CA LEU A 270 -17.36 3.12 8.75
C LEU A 270 -18.25 3.88 9.75
N ARG A 271 -17.69 4.39 10.85
CA ARG A 271 -18.43 5.25 11.80
C ARG A 271 -18.70 6.65 11.27
N VAL A 272 -17.83 7.19 10.41
CA VAL A 272 -17.95 8.53 9.82
C VAL A 272 -18.75 8.47 8.53
N VAL A 273 -18.55 7.42 7.74
CA VAL A 273 -19.19 7.19 6.43
C VAL A 273 -19.72 5.74 6.39
N PRO A 274 -20.90 5.48 7.00
CA PRO A 274 -21.51 4.14 7.02
C PRO A 274 -21.73 3.56 5.62
N GLU A 275 -21.91 4.42 4.61
CA GLU A 275 -22.07 4.05 3.21
C GLU A 275 -20.90 3.25 2.63
N LEU A 276 -19.74 3.30 3.30
CA LEU A 276 -18.59 2.41 2.97
C LEU A 276 -18.85 0.95 3.34
N GLY A 277 -19.83 0.67 4.21
CA GLY A 277 -20.22 -0.69 4.60
C GLY A 277 -20.49 -1.58 3.39
N GLY A 278 -21.24 -1.06 2.39
CA GLY A 278 -21.50 -1.81 1.16
C GLY A 278 -20.24 -2.24 0.40
N VAL A 279 -19.20 -1.42 0.38
CA VAL A 279 -17.91 -1.82 -0.25
C VAL A 279 -17.20 -2.90 0.56
N VAL A 280 -17.27 -2.82 1.90
CA VAL A 280 -16.69 -3.85 2.78
C VAL A 280 -17.46 -5.17 2.61
N GLU A 281 -18.78 -5.12 2.49
CA GLU A 281 -19.66 -6.26 2.20
C GLU A 281 -19.32 -6.90 0.85
N ASP A 282 -19.12 -6.10 -0.19
CA ASP A 282 -18.71 -6.56 -1.51
C ASP A 282 -17.35 -7.29 -1.47
N VAL A 283 -16.36 -6.71 -0.79
CA VAL A 283 -15.03 -7.32 -0.63
C VAL A 283 -15.11 -8.61 0.19
N ALA A 284 -15.90 -8.62 1.27
CA ALA A 284 -16.12 -9.81 2.09
C ALA A 284 -16.82 -10.91 1.27
N TYR A 285 -17.81 -10.56 0.45
CA TYR A 285 -18.48 -11.49 -0.45
C TYR A 285 -17.50 -12.09 -1.49
N ILE A 286 -16.66 -11.26 -2.11
CA ILE A 286 -15.64 -11.73 -3.06
C ILE A 286 -14.68 -12.72 -2.40
N ALA A 287 -14.34 -12.48 -1.13
CA ALA A 287 -13.40 -13.32 -0.38
C ALA A 287 -14.01 -14.63 0.15
N THR A 288 -15.28 -14.63 0.56
CA THR A 288 -15.90 -15.74 1.32
C THR A 288 -17.07 -16.40 0.61
N GLY A 289 -17.69 -15.73 -0.37
CA GLY A 289 -18.93 -16.15 -1.02
C GLY A 289 -20.19 -15.96 -0.16
N ASN A 290 -20.08 -15.43 1.06
CA ASN A 290 -21.20 -15.19 1.96
C ASN A 290 -21.59 -13.72 1.98
N GLU A 291 -22.91 -13.45 2.12
CA GLU A 291 -23.42 -12.09 2.30
C GLU A 291 -23.32 -11.69 3.78
N TYR A 292 -22.81 -10.50 4.02
CA TYR A 292 -22.67 -9.88 5.33
C TYR A 292 -23.43 -8.57 5.34
N ASP A 293 -24.03 -8.20 6.47
CA ASP A 293 -24.67 -6.94 6.69
C ASP A 293 -23.84 -6.10 7.66
N VAL A 294 -22.90 -5.35 7.10
CA VAL A 294 -22.03 -4.43 7.85
C VAL A 294 -22.69 -3.05 7.96
N THR A 295 -23.39 -2.64 6.93
CA THR A 295 -23.99 -1.29 6.84
C THR A 295 -25.00 -1.05 7.97
N GLU A 296 -25.88 -2.00 8.27
CA GLU A 296 -26.86 -1.86 9.36
C GLU A 296 -26.21 -1.75 10.75
N ARG A 297 -25.08 -2.44 10.96
CA ARG A 297 -24.38 -2.41 12.25
C ARG A 297 -23.73 -1.06 12.58
N PHE A 298 -23.37 -0.28 11.57
CA PHE A 298 -22.72 1.03 11.76
C PHE A 298 -23.63 2.23 11.47
N ALA A 299 -24.86 2.00 11.00
CA ALA A 299 -25.87 3.02 10.78
C ALA A 299 -26.68 3.36 12.06
N GLN A 300 -26.55 2.55 13.12
CA GLN A 300 -27.12 2.77 14.45
C GLN A 300 -26.19 3.66 15.28
#